data_a51a9dda68b508001d8eeb3c590e33ae
#
_entry.id   a51a9dda68b508001d8eeb3c590e33ae
#
_cell.length_a   1.000
_cell.length_b   1.000
_cell.length_c   1.000
_cell.angle_alpha   90.00
_cell.angle_beta   90.00
_cell.angle_gamma   90.00
#
_symmetry.space_group_name_H-M   'P 1'
#
loop_
_entity.id
_entity.type
_entity.pdbx_description
1 polymer ?
#
loop_
_entity_poly.entity_id
_entity_poly.type
_entity_poly.pdbx_seq_one_letter_code
_entity_poly.pdbx_strand_id
1 'polypeptide(L)'
;MCSEVAQRGDRGLGLPIPLARSTKPAMLRAVRQLSLAEQDSPAPRRGAEARAFGLLPDELAASDVPAAEATFERLHRPWLWRGGAPVLSRAAGERLGALGLELPRIALQQASVDGSCKLLLELGTARVEAVHMPRNVGGGRVTLCISSQVGCAMGCSFCATASMGFQRHLSAGEIVGQVLRVVSELGPRHPSELTLVFMGMGEPLHNLPQVARAISVLCHGRGLGLSPKRITVSTSGLVPEIEQLGALEPRPLLALSLNATTDEVRRELMPIGRRYPLAELRRALACYPLRPRERITIEYVLLRGVNDSEDDAVRLSDFCQVFPHNVNLIPFNEHPLSPYSAPAEAEVDRFAKALLARRRALVTVRRSRGRDVQAACGQLVQSGA
;
A
#
# COMPACT_ATOMS: atom_id res chain seq x y z
N MET A 1 -4.50 21.76 -20.57
CA MET A 1 -3.64 20.79 -21.30
C MET A 1 -4.11 19.33 -21.23
N CYS A 2 -4.98 18.93 -20.33
CA CYS A 2 -5.52 17.54 -20.26
C CYS A 2 -6.67 17.24 -21.23
N SER A 3 -7.29 18.22 -21.87
CA SER A 3 -8.45 18.03 -22.75
C SER A 3 -8.14 17.62 -24.20
N GLU A 4 -6.91 17.77 -24.66
CA GLU A 4 -6.58 17.56 -26.08
C GLU A 4 -5.97 16.19 -26.43
N VAL A 5 -5.61 15.36 -25.45
CA VAL A 5 -4.96 14.05 -25.70
C VAL A 5 -5.95 12.93 -26.01
N ALA A 6 -7.25 13.17 -25.83
CA ALA A 6 -8.29 12.11 -25.89
C ALA A 6 -8.85 11.78 -27.30
N GLN A 7 -8.45 12.48 -28.37
CA GLN A 7 -9.12 12.35 -29.68
C GLN A 7 -8.37 11.65 -30.81
N ARG A 8 -7.28 10.94 -30.54
CA ARG A 8 -6.61 10.17 -31.60
C ARG A 8 -6.52 8.69 -31.24
N GLY A 9 -7.41 7.90 -31.81
CA GLY A 9 -7.24 6.45 -31.84
C GLY A 9 -8.49 5.60 -31.68
N ASP A 10 -9.50 5.81 -32.50
CA ASP A 10 -10.53 4.80 -32.70
C ASP A 10 -10.77 4.58 -34.18
N ARG A 11 -10.20 3.53 -34.75
CA ARG A 11 -10.67 2.86 -35.97
C ARG A 11 -10.59 1.37 -35.74
N GLY A 12 -11.76 0.80 -35.55
CA GLY A 12 -11.95 -0.60 -35.32
C GLY A 12 -11.68 -1.49 -36.51
N LEU A 13 -11.46 -2.75 -36.21
CA LEU A 13 -11.79 -3.89 -37.07
C LEU A 13 -12.21 -5.02 -36.13
N GLY A 14 -13.51 -5.26 -36.09
CA GLY A 14 -14.09 -6.38 -35.36
C GLY A 14 -14.09 -7.63 -36.21
N LEU A 15 -13.82 -8.77 -35.57
CA LEU A 15 -14.35 -10.09 -35.92
C LEU A 15 -14.46 -10.90 -34.62
N PRO A 16 -15.56 -11.61 -34.35
CA PRO A 16 -15.76 -12.37 -33.12
C PRO A 16 -15.05 -13.73 -33.17
N ILE A 17 -14.21 -14.00 -32.20
CA ILE A 17 -13.65 -15.33 -31.94
C ILE A 17 -14.55 -16.05 -30.92
N PRO A 18 -14.96 -17.32 -31.13
CA PRO A 18 -15.85 -18.02 -30.21
C PRO A 18 -15.12 -18.38 -28.91
N LEU A 19 -15.69 -17.95 -27.80
CA LEU A 19 -15.27 -18.30 -26.44
C LEU A 19 -15.51 -19.78 -26.15
N ALA A 20 -14.45 -20.51 -25.87
CA ALA A 20 -14.53 -21.84 -25.27
C ALA A 20 -15.17 -21.72 -23.88
N ARG A 21 -16.27 -22.45 -23.66
CA ARG A 21 -16.98 -22.50 -22.37
C ARG A 21 -16.14 -23.25 -21.35
N SER A 22 -15.52 -22.51 -20.44
CA SER A 22 -14.94 -23.05 -19.21
C SER A 22 -16.07 -23.28 -18.19
N THR A 23 -16.19 -24.53 -17.72
CA THR A 23 -17.11 -24.92 -16.65
C THR A 23 -16.64 -24.30 -15.33
N LYS A 24 -17.34 -23.25 -14.89
CA LYS A 24 -17.10 -22.59 -13.59
C LYS A 24 -17.63 -23.45 -12.43
N PRO A 25 -16.88 -23.62 -11.33
CA PRO A 25 -17.44 -24.23 -10.11
C PRO A 25 -18.49 -23.30 -9.47
N ALA A 26 -19.55 -23.88 -8.98
CA ALA A 26 -20.76 -23.23 -8.44
C ALA A 26 -20.57 -22.51 -7.07
N MET A 27 -19.35 -22.30 -6.61
CA MET A 27 -19.06 -21.74 -5.28
C MET A 27 -19.03 -20.20 -5.18
N LEU A 28 -19.24 -19.48 -6.27
CA LEU A 28 -19.11 -17.99 -6.32
C LEU A 28 -20.37 -17.21 -5.92
N ARG A 29 -21.41 -17.86 -5.36
CA ARG A 29 -22.70 -17.17 -5.06
C ARG A 29 -22.85 -16.63 -3.63
N ALA A 30 -21.85 -16.62 -2.79
CA ALA A 30 -21.96 -16.17 -1.38
C ALA A 30 -21.20 -14.90 -1.02
N VAL A 31 -20.66 -14.15 -1.96
CA VAL A 31 -20.11 -12.81 -1.64
C VAL A 31 -21.25 -11.80 -1.70
N ARG A 32 -21.79 -11.42 -0.53
CA ARG A 32 -22.75 -10.34 -0.38
C ARG A 32 -22.23 -9.10 -1.10
N GLN A 33 -23.07 -8.54 -1.99
CA GLN A 33 -22.89 -7.21 -2.56
C GLN A 33 -22.94 -6.18 -1.43
N LEU A 34 -21.77 -5.73 -0.99
CA LEU A 34 -21.65 -4.52 -0.16
C LEU A 34 -21.63 -3.34 -1.13
N SER A 35 -22.69 -2.56 -1.09
CA SER A 35 -22.78 -1.28 -1.79
C SER A 35 -21.70 -0.34 -1.25
N LEU A 36 -20.80 0.13 -2.12
CA LEU A 36 -19.79 1.14 -1.79
C LEU A 36 -20.38 2.52 -1.49
N ALA A 37 -21.69 2.69 -1.67
CA ALA A 37 -22.38 3.99 -1.53
C ALA A 37 -22.81 4.34 -0.09
N GLU A 38 -22.71 3.40 0.88
CA GLU A 38 -23.28 3.59 2.23
C GLU A 38 -22.26 3.39 3.37
N GLN A 39 -20.97 3.56 3.11
CA GLN A 39 -19.98 3.52 4.18
C GLN A 39 -19.51 4.94 4.54
N ASP A 40 -20.43 5.77 5.03
CA ASP A 40 -20.05 6.84 5.96
C ASP A 40 -19.46 6.17 7.19
N SER A 41 -18.13 6.23 7.29
CA SER A 41 -17.42 5.70 8.46
C SER A 41 -17.96 6.37 9.71
N PRO A 42 -18.44 5.63 10.72
CA PRO A 42 -18.75 6.23 12.00
C PRO A 42 -17.49 6.92 12.52
N ALA A 43 -17.67 8.13 13.04
CA ALA A 43 -16.60 8.88 13.69
C ALA A 43 -15.84 7.95 14.67
N PRO A 44 -14.51 7.99 14.71
CA PRO A 44 -13.73 7.05 15.50
C PRO A 44 -14.20 7.11 16.95
N ARG A 45 -14.60 5.95 17.48
CA ARG A 45 -14.96 5.84 18.91
C ARG A 45 -13.73 6.25 19.73
N ARG A 46 -13.92 7.16 20.68
CA ARG A 46 -12.89 7.64 21.60
C ARG A 46 -12.34 6.45 22.41
N GLY A 47 -11.17 5.94 22.04
CA GLY A 47 -10.48 4.87 22.74
C GLY A 47 -9.07 4.69 22.18
N ALA A 48 -8.06 4.95 23.01
CA ALA A 48 -6.63 4.63 22.86
C ALA A 48 -6.04 4.73 21.45
N GLU A 49 -6.27 5.85 20.78
CA GLU A 49 -5.56 6.19 19.55
C GLU A 49 -4.18 6.72 19.93
N ALA A 50 -3.13 6.29 19.23
CA ALA A 50 -1.77 6.81 19.38
C ALA A 50 -1.68 8.27 18.83
N ARG A 51 -2.56 9.15 19.32
CA ARG A 51 -2.78 10.51 18.78
C ARG A 51 -1.53 11.35 18.83
N ALA A 52 -0.76 11.25 19.91
CA ALA A 52 0.45 12.02 20.11
C ALA A 52 1.45 11.87 18.93
N PHE A 53 1.58 10.66 18.38
CA PHE A 53 2.47 10.39 17.26
C PHE A 53 1.96 10.91 15.91
N GLY A 54 0.70 11.29 15.82
CA GLY A 54 0.10 11.86 14.61
C GLY A 54 0.09 13.39 14.58
N LEU A 55 0.56 14.06 15.61
CA LEU A 55 0.57 15.53 15.74
C LEU A 55 1.87 16.14 15.22
N LEU A 56 1.76 17.29 14.58
CA LEU A 56 2.88 18.15 14.19
C LEU A 56 3.29 19.08 15.36
N PRO A 57 4.47 19.71 15.32
CA PRO A 57 4.93 20.59 16.40
C PRO A 57 3.94 21.68 16.80
N ASP A 58 3.31 22.35 15.82
CA ASP A 58 2.34 23.42 16.09
C ASP A 58 1.10 22.93 16.81
N GLU A 59 0.67 21.69 16.52
CA GLU A 59 -0.49 21.09 17.19
C GLU A 59 -0.16 20.56 18.57
N LEU A 60 1.08 20.09 18.77
CA LEU A 60 1.58 19.83 20.12
C LEU A 60 1.60 21.10 20.95
N ALA A 61 2.04 22.22 20.38
CA ALA A 61 2.00 23.53 21.05
C ALA A 61 0.56 23.96 21.34
N ALA A 62 -0.36 23.84 20.39
CA ALA A 62 -1.78 24.14 20.57
C ALA A 62 -2.47 23.22 21.61
N SER A 63 -1.86 22.07 21.90
CA SER A 63 -2.30 21.12 22.94
C SER A 63 -1.59 21.34 24.28
N ASP A 64 -0.95 22.49 24.49
CA ASP A 64 -0.18 22.86 25.69
C ASP A 64 0.94 21.85 26.05
N VAL A 65 1.54 21.21 25.03
CA VAL A 65 2.68 20.31 25.27
C VAL A 65 3.94 21.14 25.44
N PRO A 66 4.64 21.04 26.58
CA PRO A 66 5.85 21.82 26.83
C PRO A 66 6.95 21.55 25.81
N ALA A 67 7.67 22.60 25.40
CA ALA A 67 8.76 22.53 24.42
C ALA A 67 8.37 21.67 23.18
N ALA A 68 7.26 22.00 22.55
CA ALA A 68 6.59 21.20 21.53
C ALA A 68 7.53 20.70 20.42
N GLU A 69 8.41 21.54 19.88
CA GLU A 69 9.39 21.15 18.86
C GLU A 69 10.40 20.10 19.37
N ALA A 70 10.97 20.31 20.57
CA ALA A 70 11.92 19.37 21.17
C ALA A 70 11.22 18.08 21.58
N THR A 71 9.97 18.17 22.03
CA THR A 71 9.11 17.01 22.35
C THR A 71 8.80 16.23 21.09
N PHE A 72 8.42 16.87 19.99
CA PHE A 72 8.23 16.25 18.70
C PHE A 72 9.48 15.49 18.22
N GLU A 73 10.65 16.11 18.32
CA GLU A 73 11.92 15.49 17.96
C GLU A 73 12.17 14.20 18.75
N ARG A 74 11.95 14.23 20.07
CA ARG A 74 12.11 13.05 20.93
C ARG A 74 11.11 11.95 20.65
N LEU A 75 9.88 12.31 20.30
CA LEU A 75 8.84 11.35 19.90
C LEU A 75 9.18 10.64 18.59
N HIS A 76 9.73 11.35 17.60
CA HIS A 76 9.85 10.87 16.23
C HIS A 76 11.27 10.52 15.80
N ARG A 77 12.22 10.43 16.75
CA ARG A 77 13.59 9.96 16.52
C ARG A 77 13.91 8.74 17.39
N PRO A 78 13.54 7.51 16.94
CA PRO A 78 13.73 6.29 17.75
C PRO A 78 15.15 6.03 18.20
N TRP A 79 16.17 6.55 17.50
CA TRP A 79 17.57 6.46 17.92
C TRP A 79 17.91 7.31 19.16
N LEU A 80 17.04 8.22 19.57
CA LEU A 80 17.16 8.98 20.81
C LEU A 80 16.46 8.31 21.99
N TRP A 81 15.74 7.22 21.74
CA TRP A 81 14.95 6.53 22.75
C TRP A 81 15.83 5.68 23.69
N ARG A 82 15.32 5.41 24.88
CA ARG A 82 15.93 4.50 25.86
C ARG A 82 14.94 3.41 26.20
N GLY A 83 15.38 2.15 26.19
CA GLY A 83 14.50 1.01 26.48
C GLY A 83 13.29 0.93 25.54
N GLY A 84 13.43 1.35 24.26
CA GLY A 84 12.35 1.28 23.28
C GLY A 84 11.26 2.35 23.42
N ALA A 85 11.47 3.39 24.25
CA ALA A 85 10.51 4.46 24.49
C ALA A 85 11.14 5.86 24.43
N PRO A 86 10.38 6.91 24.02
CA PRO A 86 10.88 8.28 23.98
C PRO A 86 11.18 8.81 25.40
N VAL A 87 12.30 9.53 25.54
CA VAL A 87 12.68 10.19 26.79
C VAL A 87 12.07 11.59 26.82
N LEU A 88 11.04 11.79 27.63
CA LEU A 88 10.27 13.02 27.74
C LEU A 88 10.46 13.67 29.12
N SER A 89 10.21 14.98 29.23
CA SER A 89 10.03 15.61 30.53
C SER A 89 8.73 15.10 31.16
N ARG A 90 8.65 15.16 32.51
CA ARG A 90 7.45 14.72 33.24
C ARG A 90 6.19 15.43 32.73
N ALA A 91 6.23 16.76 32.59
CA ALA A 91 5.08 17.55 32.13
C ALA A 91 4.68 17.20 30.68
N ALA A 92 5.64 16.99 29.79
CA ALA A 92 5.33 16.54 28.43
C ALA A 92 4.73 15.14 28.42
N GLY A 93 5.27 14.22 29.21
CA GLY A 93 4.75 12.85 29.34
C GLY A 93 3.32 12.80 29.87
N GLU A 94 3.00 13.57 30.92
CA GLU A 94 1.64 13.68 31.46
C GLU A 94 0.66 14.24 30.44
N ARG A 95 1.03 15.31 29.71
CA ARG A 95 0.17 15.91 28.68
C ARG A 95 -0.06 14.98 27.49
N LEU A 96 1.00 14.35 26.98
CA LEU A 96 0.93 13.40 25.87
C LEU A 96 0.22 12.10 26.26
N GLY A 97 0.34 11.64 27.50
CA GLY A 97 -0.40 10.49 28.03
C GLY A 97 -1.91 10.70 27.92
N ALA A 98 -2.39 11.92 28.18
CA ALA A 98 -3.81 12.28 28.00
C ALA A 98 -4.25 12.27 26.51
N LEU A 99 -3.30 12.42 25.57
CA LEU A 99 -3.53 12.38 24.11
C LEU A 99 -3.35 10.98 23.51
N GLY A 100 -2.87 10.01 24.29
CA GLY A 100 -2.57 8.67 23.82
C GLY A 100 -1.12 8.58 23.28
N LEU A 101 -0.19 8.19 24.17
CA LEU A 101 1.25 8.03 23.89
C LEU A 101 1.66 6.56 23.74
N GLU A 102 0.75 5.68 23.44
CA GLU A 102 1.05 4.26 23.36
C GLU A 102 1.52 3.88 21.95
N LEU A 103 2.73 3.35 21.86
CA LEU A 103 3.21 2.70 20.63
C LEU A 103 2.54 1.34 20.45
N PRO A 104 2.31 0.92 19.20
CA PRO A 104 1.84 -0.44 18.91
C PRO A 104 2.70 -1.48 19.63
N ARG A 105 2.07 -2.46 20.26
CA ARG A 105 2.78 -3.59 20.89
C ARG A 105 3.02 -4.67 19.83
N ILE A 106 4.23 -5.23 19.79
CA ILE A 106 4.51 -6.41 18.95
C ILE A 106 3.94 -7.64 19.67
N ALA A 107 2.84 -8.19 19.13
CA ALA A 107 2.21 -9.40 19.67
C ALA A 107 2.91 -10.67 19.15
N LEU A 108 3.38 -10.65 17.89
CA LEU A 108 4.07 -11.76 17.27
C LEU A 108 5.11 -11.23 16.27
N GLN A 109 6.26 -11.89 16.26
CA GLN A 109 7.33 -11.64 15.30
C GLN A 109 7.71 -12.96 14.62
N GLN A 110 7.64 -12.99 13.28
CA GLN A 110 7.95 -14.16 12.48
C GLN A 110 9.07 -13.82 11.51
N ALA A 111 10.24 -14.41 11.72
CA ALA A 111 11.40 -14.24 10.87
C ALA A 111 11.36 -15.24 9.70
N SER A 112 11.52 -14.74 8.48
CA SER A 112 11.67 -15.51 7.26
C SER A 112 13.11 -15.91 7.02
N VAL A 113 13.33 -17.02 6.29
CA VAL A 113 14.66 -17.48 5.86
C VAL A 113 15.39 -16.47 4.96
N ASP A 114 14.67 -15.56 4.30
CA ASP A 114 15.22 -14.49 3.46
C ASP A 114 15.59 -13.22 4.24
N GLY A 115 15.50 -13.26 5.57
CA GLY A 115 15.77 -12.15 6.49
C GLY A 115 14.62 -11.14 6.63
N SER A 116 13.51 -11.34 5.94
CA SER A 116 12.30 -10.54 6.19
C SER A 116 11.67 -10.91 7.54
N CYS A 117 10.96 -9.96 8.14
CA CYS A 117 10.30 -10.18 9.42
C CYS A 117 8.87 -9.65 9.34
N LYS A 118 7.88 -10.51 9.54
CA LYS A 118 6.48 -10.13 9.72
C LYS A 118 6.20 -9.85 11.19
N LEU A 119 5.53 -8.76 11.46
CA LEU A 119 5.19 -8.28 12.80
C LEU A 119 3.67 -8.14 12.90
N LEU A 120 3.07 -8.82 13.86
CA LEU A 120 1.69 -8.58 14.26
C LEU A 120 1.69 -7.48 15.33
N LEU A 121 1.09 -6.35 15.02
CA LEU A 121 1.06 -5.17 15.87
C LEU A 121 -0.33 -5.00 16.49
N GLU A 122 -0.40 -4.84 17.80
CA GLU A 122 -1.62 -4.51 18.53
C GLU A 122 -1.79 -2.99 18.65
N LEU A 123 -2.99 -2.53 18.29
CA LEU A 123 -3.43 -1.14 18.28
C LEU A 123 -4.72 -1.04 19.10
N GLY A 124 -4.59 -1.02 20.43
CA GLY A 124 -5.73 -1.18 21.34
C GLY A 124 -6.36 -2.57 21.16
N THR A 125 -7.63 -2.62 20.75
CA THR A 125 -8.37 -3.87 20.50
C THR A 125 -8.18 -4.43 19.09
N ALA A 126 -7.52 -3.70 18.20
CA ALA A 126 -7.29 -4.12 16.82
C ALA A 126 -5.87 -4.63 16.62
N ARG A 127 -5.68 -5.40 15.56
CA ARG A 127 -4.38 -5.90 15.15
C ARG A 127 -4.15 -5.60 13.67
N VAL A 128 -2.90 -5.31 13.31
CA VAL A 128 -2.47 -5.17 11.91
C VAL A 128 -1.11 -5.81 11.73
N GLU A 129 -0.76 -6.12 10.49
CA GLU A 129 0.55 -6.65 10.17
C GLU A 129 1.42 -5.59 9.48
N ALA A 130 2.70 -5.60 9.82
CA ALA A 130 3.76 -4.86 9.14
C ALA A 130 4.87 -5.82 8.74
N VAL A 131 5.63 -5.49 7.67
CA VAL A 131 6.72 -6.35 7.21
C VAL A 131 8.00 -5.55 7.08
N HIS A 132 9.02 -5.96 7.83
CA HIS A 132 10.38 -5.44 7.76
C HIS A 132 11.20 -6.26 6.77
N MET A 133 11.75 -5.64 5.74
CA MET A 133 12.47 -6.28 4.65
C MET A 133 13.86 -5.65 4.49
N PRO A 134 14.91 -6.18 5.15
CA PRO A 134 16.27 -5.69 4.97
C PRO A 134 16.78 -6.03 3.57
N ARG A 135 17.51 -5.14 2.92
CA ARG A 135 18.20 -5.42 1.66
C ARG A 135 19.58 -5.98 1.94
N ASN A 136 19.86 -7.18 1.48
CA ASN A 136 21.12 -7.88 1.76
C ASN A 136 22.33 -7.39 0.94
N VAL A 137 22.13 -6.50 -0.04
CA VAL A 137 23.20 -6.02 -0.93
C VAL A 137 23.48 -4.55 -0.64
N GLY A 138 24.66 -4.25 -0.11
CA GLY A 138 25.17 -2.89 0.01
C GLY A 138 24.78 -2.12 1.28
N GLY A 139 24.53 -2.81 2.41
CA GLY A 139 24.43 -2.22 3.76
C GLY A 139 23.13 -1.46 4.08
N GLY A 140 22.62 -1.72 5.25
CA GLY A 140 21.69 -0.87 6.03
C GLY A 140 20.30 -0.55 5.47
N ARG A 141 20.04 -0.69 4.20
CA ARG A 141 18.75 -0.31 3.59
C ARG A 141 17.64 -1.29 3.97
N VAL A 142 16.51 -0.72 4.38
CA VAL A 142 15.32 -1.45 4.80
C VAL A 142 14.12 -0.95 4.02
N THR A 143 13.26 -1.86 3.58
CA THR A 143 11.92 -1.53 3.14
C THR A 143 10.94 -1.97 4.22
N LEU A 144 10.11 -1.05 4.69
CA LEU A 144 9.05 -1.32 5.64
C LEU A 144 7.71 -1.23 4.93
N CYS A 145 6.95 -2.33 4.95
CA CYS A 145 5.57 -2.38 4.50
C CYS A 145 4.64 -2.18 5.69
N ILE A 146 3.73 -1.21 5.60
CA ILE A 146 2.81 -0.84 6.68
C ILE A 146 1.36 -0.90 6.21
N SER A 147 0.48 -1.02 7.20
CA SER A 147 -0.97 -1.06 7.04
C SER A 147 -1.60 0.32 7.19
N SER A 148 -2.72 0.56 6.50
CA SER A 148 -3.50 1.80 6.56
C SER A 148 -4.89 1.61 7.14
N GLN A 149 -5.36 0.37 7.27
CA GLN A 149 -6.68 0.00 7.79
C GLN A 149 -6.60 -1.31 8.56
N VAL A 150 -7.61 -1.57 9.39
CA VAL A 150 -7.90 -2.90 9.93
C VAL A 150 -8.86 -3.56 8.95
N GLY A 151 -8.38 -4.60 8.23
CA GLY A 151 -9.10 -5.17 7.10
C GLY A 151 -9.07 -4.29 5.86
N CYS A 152 -9.93 -4.56 4.85
CA CYS A 152 -9.98 -3.81 3.60
C CYS A 152 -11.36 -3.89 2.96
N ALA A 153 -11.89 -2.75 2.49
CA ALA A 153 -13.21 -2.68 1.83
C ALA A 153 -13.17 -3.04 0.33
N MET A 154 -11.97 -3.13 -0.28
CA MET A 154 -11.85 -3.25 -1.75
C MET A 154 -12.31 -4.60 -2.31
N GLY A 155 -12.32 -5.65 -1.50
CA GLY A 155 -12.87 -6.96 -1.88
C GLY A 155 -12.10 -7.67 -3.00
N CYS A 156 -10.80 -7.40 -3.17
CA CYS A 156 -9.99 -8.06 -4.20
C CYS A 156 -9.95 -9.56 -3.96
N SER A 157 -10.39 -10.37 -4.96
CA SER A 157 -10.61 -11.82 -4.81
C SER A 157 -9.34 -12.65 -4.60
N PHE A 158 -8.17 -12.07 -4.90
CA PHE A 158 -6.85 -12.69 -4.73
C PHE A 158 -6.12 -12.25 -3.45
N CYS A 159 -6.73 -11.40 -2.59
CA CYS A 159 -6.07 -10.80 -1.43
C CYS A 159 -6.64 -11.35 -0.11
N ALA A 160 -5.80 -11.92 0.75
CA ALA A 160 -6.21 -12.46 2.03
C ALA A 160 -6.80 -11.38 2.97
N THR A 161 -6.26 -10.15 2.95
CA THR A 161 -6.81 -9.05 3.76
C THR A 161 -8.27 -8.73 3.40
N ALA A 162 -8.67 -8.92 2.14
CA ALA A 162 -10.05 -8.68 1.72
C ALA A 162 -11.05 -9.63 2.38
N SER A 163 -10.64 -10.87 2.74
CA SER A 163 -11.51 -11.84 3.43
C SER A 163 -11.88 -11.41 4.85
N MET A 164 -11.11 -10.51 5.46
CA MET A 164 -11.41 -9.96 6.79
C MET A 164 -12.53 -8.93 6.78
N GLY A 165 -12.91 -8.42 5.60
CA GLY A 165 -13.76 -7.24 5.48
C GLY A 165 -13.08 -5.97 6.02
N PHE A 166 -13.80 -4.86 5.94
CA PHE A 166 -13.36 -3.57 6.49
C PHE A 166 -13.88 -3.42 7.92
N GLN A 167 -13.00 -3.08 8.86
CA GLN A 167 -13.37 -2.81 10.25
C GLN A 167 -13.27 -1.31 10.56
N ARG A 168 -12.08 -0.70 10.35
CA ARG A 168 -11.86 0.74 10.54
C ARG A 168 -10.61 1.25 9.82
N HIS A 169 -10.56 2.56 9.67
CA HIS A 169 -9.34 3.25 9.32
C HIS A 169 -8.34 3.27 10.48
N LEU A 170 -7.05 3.29 10.17
CA LEU A 170 -6.01 3.63 11.14
C LEU A 170 -5.89 5.16 11.21
N SER A 171 -5.68 5.67 12.42
CA SER A 171 -5.32 7.07 12.62
C SER A 171 -3.89 7.35 12.14
N ALA A 172 -3.56 8.62 11.89
CA ALA A 172 -2.22 9.01 11.53
C ALA A 172 -1.19 8.60 12.60
N GLY A 173 -1.54 8.70 13.88
CA GLY A 173 -0.69 8.26 14.97
C GLY A 173 -0.45 6.76 14.99
N GLU A 174 -1.46 5.94 14.69
CA GLU A 174 -1.32 4.48 14.56
C GLU A 174 -0.44 4.11 13.35
N ILE A 175 -0.57 4.82 12.23
CA ILE A 175 0.27 4.62 11.03
C ILE A 175 1.73 4.98 11.34
N VAL A 176 1.97 6.15 11.94
CA VAL A 176 3.31 6.60 12.36
C VAL A 176 3.88 5.67 13.43
N GLY A 177 3.05 5.26 14.39
CA GLY A 177 3.42 4.34 15.46
C GLY A 177 3.95 2.99 14.95
N GLN A 178 3.38 2.42 13.88
CA GLN A 178 3.93 1.22 13.22
C GLN A 178 5.38 1.45 12.79
N VAL A 179 5.65 2.57 12.11
CA VAL A 179 6.99 2.89 11.61
C VAL A 179 7.96 3.05 12.78
N LEU A 180 7.60 3.85 13.78
CA LEU A 180 8.45 4.14 14.93
C LEU A 180 8.75 2.86 15.74
N ARG A 181 7.75 2.00 15.95
CA ARG A 181 7.94 0.72 16.66
C ARG A 181 8.90 -0.18 15.92
N VAL A 182 8.73 -0.37 14.61
CA VAL A 182 9.61 -1.26 13.85
C VAL A 182 11.02 -0.69 13.74
N VAL A 183 11.17 0.62 13.55
CA VAL A 183 12.48 1.28 13.49
C VAL A 183 13.21 1.20 14.83
N SER A 184 12.50 1.32 15.96
CA SER A 184 13.11 1.21 17.29
C SER A 184 13.61 -0.20 17.62
N GLU A 185 12.97 -1.24 17.08
CA GLU A 185 13.30 -2.65 17.39
C GLU A 185 14.32 -3.25 16.39
N LEU A 186 14.11 -2.98 15.11
CA LEU A 186 14.80 -3.67 14.01
C LEU A 186 15.70 -2.74 13.17
N GLY A 187 15.69 -1.43 13.40
CA GLY A 187 16.37 -0.45 12.56
C GLY A 187 15.59 -0.13 11.27
N PRO A 188 16.11 0.68 10.36
CA PRO A 188 17.50 1.11 10.18
C PRO A 188 17.97 2.15 11.22
N ARG A 189 19.29 2.33 11.30
CA ARG A 189 19.88 3.33 12.22
C ARG A 189 19.79 4.76 11.69
N HIS A 190 19.58 4.92 10.37
CA HIS A 190 19.48 6.23 9.74
C HIS A 190 18.27 6.31 8.80
N PRO A 191 17.50 7.42 8.80
CA PRO A 191 16.30 7.57 7.98
C PRO A 191 16.54 7.41 6.46
N SER A 192 17.73 7.79 5.98
CA SER A 192 18.08 7.63 4.57
C SER A 192 18.17 6.16 4.10
N GLU A 193 18.21 5.23 5.02
CA GLU A 193 18.22 3.78 4.74
C GLU A 193 16.79 3.22 4.66
N LEU A 194 15.79 3.95 5.18
CA LEU A 194 14.39 3.52 5.20
C LEU A 194 13.67 3.84 3.89
N THR A 195 12.97 2.87 3.35
CA THR A 195 11.95 3.01 2.31
C THR A 195 10.64 2.52 2.88
N LEU A 196 9.57 3.29 2.73
CA LEU A 196 8.25 3.00 3.27
C LEU A 196 7.29 2.69 2.13
N VAL A 197 6.52 1.61 2.24
CA VAL A 197 5.48 1.27 1.28
C VAL A 197 4.16 1.01 1.99
N PHE A 198 3.11 1.67 1.55
CA PHE A 198 1.73 1.44 1.98
C PHE A 198 1.15 0.31 1.12
N MET A 199 1.59 -0.92 1.40
CA MET A 199 1.20 -2.15 0.70
C MET A 199 0.81 -3.27 1.67
N GLY A 200 0.60 -2.92 2.94
CA GLY A 200 0.09 -3.79 3.99
C GLY A 200 -1.42 -3.95 3.92
N MET A 201 -2.06 -4.05 5.08
CA MET A 201 -3.52 -4.19 5.17
C MET A 201 -4.22 -2.87 4.85
N GLY A 202 -5.28 -2.95 4.02
CA GLY A 202 -6.14 -1.81 3.68
C GLY A 202 -5.83 -1.15 2.34
N GLU A 203 -6.73 -0.25 1.95
CA GLU A 203 -6.58 0.65 0.79
C GLU A 203 -6.18 2.05 1.32
N PRO A 204 -4.93 2.49 1.07
CA PRO A 204 -4.46 3.76 1.61
C PRO A 204 -5.27 4.98 1.14
N LEU A 205 -5.74 4.98 -0.10
CA LEU A 205 -6.52 6.10 -0.62
C LEU A 205 -7.94 6.15 -0.03
N HIS A 206 -8.50 5.04 0.42
CA HIS A 206 -9.75 5.04 1.18
C HIS A 206 -9.57 5.68 2.58
N ASN A 207 -8.32 5.81 3.06
CA ASN A 207 -7.95 6.47 4.30
C ASN A 207 -7.04 7.69 4.05
N LEU A 208 -7.19 8.36 2.90
CA LEU A 208 -6.26 9.39 2.44
C LEU A 208 -6.00 10.51 3.46
N PRO A 209 -6.99 11.05 4.21
CA PRO A 209 -6.71 12.09 5.19
C PRO A 209 -5.70 11.67 6.27
N GLN A 210 -5.83 10.47 6.81
CA GLN A 210 -4.91 9.96 7.84
C GLN A 210 -3.56 9.56 7.25
N VAL A 211 -3.55 8.99 6.04
CA VAL A 211 -2.32 8.65 5.31
C VAL A 211 -1.52 9.91 4.96
N ALA A 212 -2.17 10.94 4.42
CA ALA A 212 -1.53 12.23 4.12
C ALA A 212 -0.92 12.87 5.37
N ARG A 213 -1.69 12.84 6.46
CA ARG A 213 -1.22 13.32 7.77
C ARG A 213 0.00 12.54 8.27
N ALA A 214 -0.04 11.21 8.22
CA ALA A 214 1.10 10.38 8.62
C ALA A 214 2.34 10.68 7.75
N ILE A 215 2.19 10.87 6.45
CA ILE A 215 3.27 11.25 5.53
C ILE A 215 3.87 12.59 5.94
N SER A 216 3.05 13.60 6.28
CA SER A 216 3.53 14.92 6.74
C SER A 216 4.38 14.79 8.01
N VAL A 217 3.94 14.01 8.99
CA VAL A 217 4.69 13.74 10.23
C VAL A 217 6.01 13.00 9.94
N LEU A 218 5.97 11.94 9.14
CA LEU A 218 7.16 11.13 8.81
C LEU A 218 8.20 11.90 7.99
N CYS A 219 7.76 12.85 7.16
CA CYS A 219 8.64 13.70 6.36
C CYS A 219 9.17 14.92 7.12
N HIS A 220 8.60 15.25 8.28
CA HIS A 220 8.97 16.45 9.02
C HIS A 220 10.45 16.40 9.47
N GLY A 221 11.22 17.45 9.16
CA GLY A 221 12.68 17.48 9.34
C GLY A 221 13.16 17.33 10.78
N ARG A 222 12.35 17.73 11.77
CA ARG A 222 12.65 17.51 13.19
C ARG A 222 12.37 16.08 13.68
N GLY A 223 11.58 15.28 12.91
CA GLY A 223 11.28 13.90 13.22
C GLY A 223 12.19 12.93 12.46
N LEU A 224 11.60 11.89 11.84
CA LEU A 224 12.32 10.96 10.97
C LEU A 224 12.95 11.66 9.75
N GLY A 225 12.36 12.74 9.25
CA GLY A 225 12.86 13.46 8.09
C GLY A 225 12.88 12.59 6.82
N LEU A 226 11.95 11.68 6.69
CA LEU A 226 11.91 10.74 5.58
C LEU A 226 11.60 11.49 4.27
N SER A 227 12.43 11.29 3.26
CA SER A 227 12.16 11.89 1.95
C SER A 227 10.87 11.33 1.35
N PRO A 228 9.96 12.18 0.83
CA PRO A 228 8.72 11.70 0.19
C PRO A 228 8.99 10.79 -1.03
N LYS A 229 10.18 10.90 -1.65
CA LYS A 229 10.64 9.99 -2.71
C LYS A 229 10.98 8.57 -2.20
N ARG A 230 10.97 8.35 -0.89
CA ARG A 230 11.16 7.04 -0.25
C ARG A 230 9.87 6.49 0.32
N ILE A 231 8.75 7.17 0.11
CA ILE A 231 7.43 6.72 0.49
C ILE A 231 6.65 6.39 -0.78
N THR A 232 6.11 5.18 -0.87
CA THR A 232 5.24 4.77 -1.97
C THR A 232 3.85 4.47 -1.41
N VAL A 233 2.84 5.10 -1.97
CA VAL A 233 1.43 4.79 -1.71
C VAL A 233 0.93 3.94 -2.86
N SER A 234 0.48 2.71 -2.56
CA SER A 234 -0.14 1.82 -3.52
C SER A 234 -1.66 1.90 -3.42
N THR A 235 -2.34 1.89 -4.54
CA THR A 235 -3.82 1.95 -4.59
C THR A 235 -4.40 0.96 -5.58
N SER A 236 -5.59 0.49 -5.29
CA SER A 236 -6.42 -0.28 -6.21
C SER A 236 -7.07 0.58 -7.30
N GLY A 237 -6.95 1.92 -7.23
CA GLY A 237 -7.40 2.83 -8.26
C GLY A 237 -8.67 3.62 -7.92
N LEU A 238 -8.72 4.25 -6.76
CA LEU A 238 -9.72 5.25 -6.40
C LEU A 238 -9.38 6.56 -7.12
N VAL A 239 -10.05 6.84 -8.23
CA VAL A 239 -9.69 7.93 -9.16
C VAL A 239 -9.70 9.31 -8.51
N PRO A 240 -10.75 9.74 -7.79
CA PRO A 240 -10.74 11.06 -7.13
C PRO A 240 -9.61 11.21 -6.11
N GLU A 241 -9.30 10.15 -5.39
CA GLU A 241 -8.26 10.13 -4.37
C GLU A 241 -6.85 10.09 -4.98
N ILE A 242 -6.69 9.53 -6.19
CA ILE A 242 -5.42 9.62 -6.96
C ILE A 242 -5.14 11.10 -7.29
N GLU A 243 -6.13 11.86 -7.71
CA GLU A 243 -6.00 13.30 -8.00
C GLU A 243 -5.63 14.07 -6.74
N GLN A 244 -6.30 13.79 -5.61
CA GLN A 244 -5.98 14.40 -4.31
C GLN A 244 -4.55 14.04 -3.84
N LEU A 245 -4.13 12.78 -4.00
CA LEU A 245 -2.75 12.36 -3.68
C LEU A 245 -1.72 13.16 -4.50
N GLY A 246 -2.05 13.43 -5.77
CA GLY A 246 -1.22 14.24 -6.65
C GLY A 246 -1.00 15.67 -6.17
N ALA A 247 -1.95 16.23 -5.42
CA ALA A 247 -1.92 17.58 -4.87
C ALA A 247 -1.27 17.69 -3.48
N LEU A 248 -0.90 16.57 -2.85
CA LEU A 248 -0.29 16.60 -1.51
C LEU A 248 1.09 17.24 -1.50
N GLU A 249 1.40 17.90 -0.39
CA GLU A 249 2.75 18.36 -0.06
C GLU A 249 3.03 18.01 1.42
N PRO A 250 3.98 17.11 1.72
CA PRO A 250 4.88 16.40 0.78
C PRO A 250 4.18 15.28 0.02
N ARG A 251 4.43 15.18 -1.30
CA ARG A 251 3.80 14.17 -2.17
C ARG A 251 4.66 12.90 -2.25
N PRO A 252 4.12 11.71 -1.89
CA PRO A 252 4.79 10.42 -2.03
C PRO A 252 4.87 9.97 -3.51
N LEU A 253 5.50 8.82 -3.75
CA LEU A 253 5.43 8.10 -5.02
C LEU A 253 4.11 7.32 -5.11
N LEU A 254 3.59 7.19 -6.33
CA LEU A 254 2.38 6.45 -6.62
C LEU A 254 2.70 5.07 -7.19
N ALA A 255 2.06 4.03 -6.65
CA ALA A 255 1.94 2.72 -7.27
C ALA A 255 0.46 2.41 -7.54
N LEU A 256 0.16 1.84 -8.70
CA LEU A 256 -1.18 1.37 -9.04
C LEU A 256 -1.20 -0.15 -9.11
N SER A 257 -2.06 -0.78 -8.33
CA SER A 257 -2.43 -2.20 -8.46
C SER A 257 -3.42 -2.35 -9.61
N LEU A 258 -2.92 -2.59 -10.82
CA LEU A 258 -3.77 -2.69 -12.02
C LEU A 258 -4.42 -4.08 -12.12
N ASN A 259 -3.63 -5.14 -12.11
CA ASN A 259 -3.97 -6.56 -12.03
C ASN A 259 -4.90 -7.12 -13.12
N ALA A 260 -5.37 -6.31 -14.04
CA ALA A 260 -6.14 -6.74 -15.22
C ALA A 260 -6.01 -5.72 -16.35
N THR A 261 -6.19 -6.18 -17.58
CA THR A 261 -6.05 -5.38 -18.80
C THR A 261 -7.36 -5.20 -19.55
N THR A 262 -8.43 -5.82 -19.06
CA THR A 262 -9.81 -5.62 -19.53
C THR A 262 -10.71 -5.28 -18.33
N ASP A 263 -11.79 -4.53 -18.59
CA ASP A 263 -12.73 -4.15 -17.55
C ASP A 263 -13.50 -5.34 -16.99
N GLU A 264 -13.75 -6.39 -17.80
CA GLU A 264 -14.41 -7.63 -17.40
C GLU A 264 -13.60 -8.34 -16.32
N VAL A 265 -12.34 -8.67 -16.63
CA VAL A 265 -11.43 -9.36 -15.71
C VAL A 265 -11.18 -8.49 -14.46
N ARG A 266 -11.02 -7.16 -14.65
CA ARG A 266 -10.78 -6.27 -13.54
C ARG A 266 -11.95 -6.20 -12.55
N ARG A 267 -13.19 -6.21 -13.03
CA ARG A 267 -14.39 -6.23 -12.18
C ARG A 267 -14.54 -7.53 -11.38
N GLU A 268 -14.06 -8.64 -11.93
CA GLU A 268 -14.04 -9.94 -11.23
C GLU A 268 -12.95 -9.98 -10.16
N LEU A 269 -11.75 -9.53 -10.47
CA LEU A 269 -10.60 -9.54 -9.57
C LEU A 269 -10.64 -8.45 -8.51
N MET A 270 -11.09 -7.26 -8.89
CA MET A 270 -11.09 -6.04 -8.09
C MET A 270 -12.42 -5.30 -8.28
N PRO A 271 -13.37 -5.44 -7.35
CA PRO A 271 -14.71 -4.84 -7.47
C PRO A 271 -14.72 -3.33 -7.71
N ILE A 272 -13.67 -2.61 -7.32
CA ILE A 272 -13.48 -1.18 -7.59
C ILE A 272 -13.51 -0.86 -9.10
N GLY A 273 -13.17 -1.82 -9.97
CA GLY A 273 -13.28 -1.70 -11.42
C GLY A 273 -14.71 -1.49 -11.93
N ARG A 274 -15.73 -1.75 -11.12
CA ARG A 274 -17.13 -1.42 -11.43
C ARG A 274 -17.39 0.08 -11.36
N ARG A 275 -16.70 0.77 -10.45
CA ARG A 275 -16.85 2.22 -10.25
C ARG A 275 -15.91 3.02 -11.15
N TYR A 276 -14.68 2.54 -11.34
CA TYR A 276 -13.65 3.23 -12.13
C TYR A 276 -13.12 2.30 -13.23
N PRO A 277 -13.69 2.40 -14.46
CA PRO A 277 -13.21 1.65 -15.62
C PRO A 277 -11.76 2.00 -15.99
N LEU A 278 -11.09 1.10 -16.72
CA LEU A 278 -9.68 1.27 -17.13
C LEU A 278 -9.43 2.57 -17.88
N ALA A 279 -10.39 3.01 -18.74
CA ALA A 279 -10.26 4.26 -19.48
C ALA A 279 -10.19 5.49 -18.57
N GLU A 280 -11.01 5.53 -17.50
CA GLU A 280 -11.02 6.61 -16.52
C GLU A 280 -9.74 6.60 -15.68
N LEU A 281 -9.35 5.42 -15.21
CA LEU A 281 -8.12 5.23 -14.46
C LEU A 281 -6.88 5.66 -15.28
N ARG A 282 -6.81 5.24 -16.56
CA ARG A 282 -5.73 5.64 -17.47
C ARG A 282 -5.62 7.15 -17.64
N ARG A 283 -6.77 7.83 -17.75
CA ARG A 283 -6.83 9.29 -17.85
C ARG A 283 -6.31 9.98 -16.58
N ALA A 284 -6.74 9.52 -15.40
CA ALA A 284 -6.25 10.05 -14.11
C ALA A 284 -4.73 9.91 -13.98
N LEU A 285 -4.17 8.76 -14.37
CA LEU A 285 -2.71 8.54 -14.36
C LEU A 285 -1.96 9.40 -15.37
N ALA A 286 -2.54 9.63 -16.55
CA ALA A 286 -1.94 10.52 -17.57
C ALA A 286 -1.87 11.97 -17.12
N CYS A 287 -2.80 12.40 -16.25
CA CYS A 287 -2.84 13.74 -15.66
C CYS A 287 -2.11 13.85 -14.32
N TYR A 288 -1.60 12.74 -13.75
CA TYR A 288 -0.91 12.76 -12.46
C TYR A 288 0.37 13.62 -12.51
N PRO A 289 0.59 14.55 -11.55
CA PRO A 289 1.68 15.54 -11.61
C PRO A 289 3.03 14.93 -11.25
N LEU A 290 3.66 14.21 -12.18
CA LEU A 290 4.97 13.61 -11.96
C LEU A 290 6.08 14.66 -11.91
N ARG A 291 7.03 14.50 -10.96
CA ARG A 291 8.28 15.26 -10.93
C ARG A 291 9.22 14.80 -12.07
N PRO A 292 10.23 15.59 -12.44
CA PRO A 292 11.22 15.15 -13.43
C PRO A 292 11.82 13.78 -13.06
N ARG A 293 11.82 12.86 -14.01
CA ARG A 293 12.30 11.46 -13.87
C ARG A 293 11.47 10.56 -12.94
N GLU A 294 10.39 11.06 -12.36
CA GLU A 294 9.45 10.25 -11.60
C GLU A 294 8.62 9.36 -12.51
N ARG A 295 8.26 8.19 -12.04
CA ARG A 295 7.45 7.21 -12.77
C ARG A 295 6.39 6.64 -11.84
N ILE A 296 5.22 6.35 -12.39
CA ILE A 296 4.20 5.57 -11.70
C ILE A 296 4.62 4.11 -11.74
N THR A 297 4.56 3.43 -10.61
CA THR A 297 4.79 1.98 -10.57
C THR A 297 3.48 1.26 -10.81
N ILE A 298 3.43 0.40 -11.84
CA ILE A 298 2.29 -0.48 -12.10
C ILE A 298 2.60 -1.82 -11.47
N GLU A 299 1.84 -2.18 -10.43
CA GLU A 299 1.88 -3.49 -9.80
C GLU A 299 0.90 -4.41 -10.54
N TYR A 300 1.37 -5.55 -11.02
CA TYR A 300 0.58 -6.50 -11.77
C TYR A 300 0.79 -7.91 -11.23
N VAL A 301 -0.19 -8.39 -10.47
CA VAL A 301 -0.20 -9.77 -9.93
C VAL A 301 -0.61 -10.72 -11.06
N LEU A 302 0.27 -11.64 -11.40
CA LEU A 302 0.03 -12.65 -12.41
C LEU A 302 -0.70 -13.85 -11.81
N LEU A 303 -1.88 -14.14 -12.33
CA LEU A 303 -2.77 -15.23 -11.96
C LEU A 303 -2.88 -16.19 -13.14
N ARG A 304 -2.51 -17.47 -12.93
CA ARG A 304 -2.49 -18.48 -13.98
C ARG A 304 -3.84 -18.59 -14.70
N GLY A 305 -3.81 -18.46 -16.04
CA GLY A 305 -4.98 -18.61 -16.89
C GLY A 305 -6.04 -17.52 -16.75
N VAL A 306 -5.73 -16.41 -16.07
CA VAL A 306 -6.69 -15.32 -15.83
C VAL A 306 -6.24 -14.01 -16.50
N ASN A 307 -4.99 -13.60 -16.27
CA ASN A 307 -4.44 -12.32 -16.71
C ASN A 307 -2.97 -12.43 -17.14
N ASP A 308 -2.51 -13.61 -17.50
CA ASP A 308 -1.11 -13.95 -17.77
C ASP A 308 -0.84 -14.31 -19.25
N SER A 309 -1.78 -13.99 -20.16
CA SER A 309 -1.63 -14.22 -21.60
C SER A 309 -0.69 -13.18 -22.26
N GLU A 310 -0.16 -13.51 -23.43
CA GLU A 310 0.63 -12.55 -24.23
C GLU A 310 -0.21 -11.34 -24.67
N ASP A 311 -1.51 -11.54 -24.94
CA ASP A 311 -2.44 -10.45 -25.24
C ASP A 311 -2.61 -9.51 -24.03
N ASP A 312 -2.58 -10.04 -22.80
CA ASP A 312 -2.57 -9.21 -21.59
C ASP A 312 -1.29 -8.37 -21.50
N ALA A 313 -0.13 -8.94 -21.85
CA ALA A 313 1.11 -8.17 -21.89
C ALA A 313 1.05 -7.03 -22.93
N VAL A 314 0.44 -7.29 -24.08
CA VAL A 314 0.20 -6.26 -25.12
C VAL A 314 -0.70 -5.15 -24.59
N ARG A 315 -1.89 -5.50 -24.07
CA ARG A 315 -2.84 -4.53 -23.52
C ARG A 315 -2.27 -3.75 -22.33
N LEU A 316 -1.47 -4.40 -21.46
CA LEU A 316 -0.78 -3.73 -20.35
C LEU A 316 0.20 -2.66 -20.86
N SER A 317 0.99 -3.00 -21.89
CA SER A 317 1.89 -2.03 -22.51
C SER A 317 1.12 -0.85 -23.10
N ASP A 318 0.00 -1.12 -23.80
CA ASP A 318 -0.82 -0.08 -24.42
C ASP A 318 -1.53 0.80 -23.38
N PHE A 319 -1.98 0.23 -22.27
CA PHE A 319 -2.53 0.99 -21.15
C PHE A 319 -1.54 2.01 -20.62
N CYS A 320 -0.28 1.60 -20.45
CA CYS A 320 0.75 2.39 -19.79
C CYS A 320 1.42 3.45 -20.68
N GLN A 321 1.26 3.40 -22.01
CA GLN A 321 2.04 4.22 -22.97
C GLN A 321 1.85 5.74 -22.83
N VAL A 322 0.81 6.21 -22.15
CA VAL A 322 0.44 7.63 -22.06
C VAL A 322 1.04 8.37 -20.86
N PHE A 323 1.76 7.66 -19.97
CA PHE A 323 2.45 8.25 -18.81
C PHE A 323 3.79 7.54 -18.55
N PRO A 324 4.77 8.23 -17.92
CA PRO A 324 6.02 7.61 -17.46
C PRO A 324 5.75 6.54 -16.40
N HIS A 325 6.18 5.31 -16.65
CA HIS A 325 5.89 4.18 -15.77
C HIS A 325 7.04 3.19 -15.65
N ASN A 326 6.95 2.34 -14.61
CA ASN A 326 7.64 1.07 -14.46
C ASN A 326 6.59 -0.01 -14.21
N VAL A 327 6.89 -1.26 -14.56
CA VAL A 327 6.00 -2.40 -14.30
C VAL A 327 6.69 -3.38 -13.36
N ASN A 328 6.03 -3.69 -12.25
CA ASN A 328 6.39 -4.78 -11.34
C ASN A 328 5.44 -5.96 -11.59
N LEU A 329 5.94 -7.02 -12.18
CA LEU A 329 5.23 -8.28 -12.29
C LEU A 329 5.41 -9.05 -10.97
N ILE A 330 4.31 -9.49 -10.38
CA ILE A 330 4.28 -10.21 -9.13
C ILE A 330 3.64 -11.57 -9.38
N PRO A 331 4.39 -12.67 -9.51
CA PRO A 331 3.79 -14.00 -9.50
C PRO A 331 2.94 -14.15 -8.24
N PHE A 332 1.73 -14.65 -8.38
CA PHE A 332 0.77 -14.72 -7.29
C PHE A 332 1.35 -15.46 -6.06
N ASN A 333 1.12 -14.91 -4.89
CA ASN A 333 1.48 -15.56 -3.64
C ASN A 333 0.30 -16.37 -3.15
N GLU A 334 0.32 -17.67 -3.40
CA GLU A 334 -0.77 -18.57 -3.05
C GLU A 334 -1.05 -18.58 -1.55
N HIS A 335 -2.32 -18.63 -1.19
CA HIS A 335 -2.79 -18.75 0.19
C HIS A 335 -4.17 -19.43 0.23
N PRO A 336 -4.54 -20.08 1.36
CA PRO A 336 -5.75 -20.93 1.42
C PRO A 336 -7.07 -20.20 1.18
N LEU A 337 -7.09 -18.87 1.31
CA LEU A 337 -8.29 -18.03 1.15
C LEU A 337 -8.55 -17.59 -0.30
N SER A 338 -7.73 -18.04 -1.26
CA SER A 338 -7.84 -17.65 -2.67
C SER A 338 -7.93 -18.88 -3.58
N PRO A 339 -8.80 -18.87 -4.60
CA PRO A 339 -8.92 -19.97 -5.55
C PRO A 339 -7.88 -19.94 -6.68
N TYR A 340 -7.04 -18.91 -6.73
CA TYR A 340 -6.09 -18.69 -7.81
C TYR A 340 -4.77 -19.41 -7.57
N SER A 341 -4.02 -19.63 -8.66
CA SER A 341 -2.67 -20.21 -8.61
C SER A 341 -1.67 -19.31 -9.34
N ALA A 342 -0.39 -19.44 -8.98
CA ALA A 342 0.70 -18.74 -9.64
C ALA A 342 0.96 -19.36 -11.02
N PRO A 343 1.31 -18.55 -12.05
CA PRO A 343 1.87 -19.06 -13.29
C PRO A 343 3.20 -19.78 -13.06
N ALA A 344 3.55 -20.69 -13.96
CA ALA A 344 4.89 -21.29 -13.97
C ALA A 344 5.95 -20.21 -14.30
N GLU A 345 7.18 -20.39 -13.84
CA GLU A 345 8.27 -19.41 -14.06
C GLU A 345 8.47 -19.10 -15.55
N ALA A 346 8.38 -20.12 -16.42
CA ALA A 346 8.45 -19.94 -17.87
C ALA A 346 7.33 -19.06 -18.46
N GLU A 347 6.13 -19.08 -17.85
CA GLU A 347 4.99 -18.23 -18.25
C GLU A 347 5.23 -16.78 -17.82
N VAL A 348 5.74 -16.59 -16.60
CA VAL A 348 6.15 -15.26 -16.11
C VAL A 348 7.24 -14.67 -17.00
N ASP A 349 8.24 -15.45 -17.39
CA ASP A 349 9.32 -15.01 -18.26
C ASP A 349 8.82 -14.66 -19.66
N ARG A 350 7.89 -15.43 -20.22
CA ARG A 350 7.26 -15.11 -21.52
C ARG A 350 6.51 -13.77 -21.45
N PHE A 351 5.70 -13.58 -20.43
CA PHE A 351 4.97 -12.33 -20.19
C PHE A 351 5.93 -11.14 -20.05
N ALA A 352 6.99 -11.29 -19.25
CA ALA A 352 8.00 -10.25 -19.08
C ALA A 352 8.73 -9.92 -20.39
N LYS A 353 9.09 -10.93 -21.18
CA LYS A 353 9.72 -10.74 -22.51
C LYS A 353 8.80 -10.03 -23.50
N ALA A 354 7.49 -10.37 -23.52
CA ALA A 354 6.50 -9.70 -24.35
C ALA A 354 6.39 -8.21 -24.02
N LEU A 355 6.40 -7.84 -22.74
CA LEU A 355 6.44 -6.44 -22.29
C LEU A 355 7.74 -5.73 -22.69
N LEU A 356 8.89 -6.36 -22.44
CA LEU A 356 10.21 -5.79 -22.74
C LEU A 356 10.44 -5.57 -24.24
N ALA A 357 9.90 -6.43 -25.11
CA ALA A 357 9.98 -6.29 -26.55
C ALA A 357 9.38 -4.96 -27.05
N ARG A 358 8.46 -4.36 -26.31
CA ARG A 358 7.85 -3.06 -26.61
C ARG A 358 8.68 -1.86 -26.15
N ARG A 359 9.81 -2.06 -25.48
CA ARG A 359 10.88 -1.10 -25.09
C ARG A 359 10.39 0.20 -24.45
N ARG A 360 9.27 0.19 -23.71
CA ARG A 360 8.65 1.43 -23.16
C ARG A 360 8.82 1.62 -21.66
N ALA A 361 9.23 0.59 -20.92
CA ALA A 361 9.33 0.65 -19.45
C ALA A 361 10.44 -0.25 -18.90
N LEU A 362 10.85 0.03 -17.67
CA LEU A 362 11.57 -0.92 -16.85
C LEU A 362 10.53 -1.95 -16.34
N VAL A 363 10.75 -3.21 -16.70
CA VAL A 363 9.95 -4.34 -16.20
C VAL A 363 10.78 -5.09 -15.19
N THR A 364 10.24 -5.30 -14.00
CA THR A 364 10.87 -6.11 -12.95
C THR A 364 9.93 -7.25 -12.56
N VAL A 365 10.46 -8.46 -12.46
CA VAL A 365 9.76 -9.58 -11.83
C VAL A 365 10.12 -9.55 -10.35
N ARG A 366 9.14 -9.20 -9.52
CA ARG A 366 9.32 -9.12 -8.07
C ARG A 366 9.15 -10.51 -7.46
N ARG A 367 10.26 -11.16 -7.16
CA ARG A 367 10.22 -12.36 -6.31
C ARG A 367 9.84 -11.94 -4.90
N SER A 368 8.67 -12.40 -4.46
CA SER A 368 8.12 -12.04 -3.16
C SER A 368 9.00 -12.55 -2.02
N ARG A 369 9.16 -11.70 -1.01
CA ARG A 369 9.90 -12.00 0.22
C ARG A 369 8.95 -12.40 1.33
N GLY A 370 9.44 -13.21 2.29
CA GLY A 370 8.66 -13.64 3.44
C GLY A 370 7.50 -14.59 3.11
N ARG A 371 7.60 -15.36 2.00
CA ARG A 371 6.52 -16.29 1.59
C ARG A 371 6.29 -17.40 2.60
N ASP A 372 7.35 -17.90 3.22
CA ASP A 372 7.36 -18.95 4.23
C ASP A 372 6.63 -18.55 5.53
N VAL A 373 6.56 -17.25 5.82
CA VAL A 373 5.83 -16.69 6.97
C VAL A 373 4.57 -15.92 6.55
N GLN A 374 4.08 -16.12 5.32
CA GLN A 374 2.91 -15.41 4.78
C GLN A 374 3.00 -13.88 4.91
N ALA A 375 4.19 -13.33 4.64
CA ALA A 375 4.46 -11.90 4.70
C ALA A 375 4.46 -11.24 3.30
N ALA A 376 4.23 -12.00 2.24
CA ALA A 376 4.21 -11.47 0.89
C ALA A 376 2.95 -10.65 0.61
N CYS A 377 2.99 -9.83 -0.46
CA CYS A 377 1.86 -9.02 -0.89
C CYS A 377 0.61 -9.88 -1.10
N GLY A 378 -0.52 -9.45 -0.53
CA GLY A 378 -1.80 -10.16 -0.61
C GLY A 378 -2.00 -11.25 0.42
N GLN A 379 -1.02 -11.60 1.27
CA GLN A 379 -1.10 -12.69 2.25
C GLN A 379 -1.39 -12.22 3.69
N LEU A 380 -1.39 -10.92 3.98
CA LEU A 380 -1.56 -10.39 5.34
C LEU A 380 -3.01 -10.57 5.84
N VAL A 381 -3.20 -11.24 6.98
CA VAL A 381 -4.54 -11.63 7.48
C VAL A 381 -4.61 -11.79 9.01
N GLN A 382 -3.72 -11.18 9.76
CA GLN A 382 -3.64 -11.34 11.23
C GLN A 382 -3.43 -12.81 11.66
N SER A 383 -2.67 -13.58 10.89
CA SER A 383 -2.37 -14.98 11.20
C SER A 383 -1.55 -15.08 12.48
N GLY A 384 -2.09 -15.75 13.51
CA GLY A 384 -1.43 -15.97 14.81
C GLY A 384 -2.30 -15.67 16.03
N ALA A 385 -3.63 -15.77 15.89
CA ALA A 385 -4.54 -15.84 17.03
C ALA A 385 -4.85 -17.29 17.38
#